data_0f2a0be9203abda49acff6b7522b9c3d
#
_entry.id   0f2a0be9203abda49acff6b7522b9c3d
#
_cell.length_a   1.000
_cell.length_b   1.000
_cell.length_c   1.000
_cell.angle_alpha   90.00
_cell.angle_beta   90.00
_cell.angle_gamma   90.00
#
_symmetry.space_group_name_H-M   'P 1'
#
loop_
_entity.id
_entity.type
_entity.pdbx_description
1 polymer ?
#
loop_
_entity_poly.entity_id
_entity_poly.type
_entity_poly.pdbx_seq_one_letter_code
_entity_poly.pdbx_strand_id
1 'polypeptide(L)'
;MWRKLLIVPPILLGVFVIWWFVGQRQPPQTAAPQEEIRNVRVIQAQRTDLVPMVSGFGTVQPAKTWQAVVQAAGEVEYKHPRLMRGAIMPAGTEIIRISPRDYELAIAQAEANISRADAQITEFDLTEENTRASLKIEREGLTISERELARKEELVRGGATSRTVLDQETRDTLAQRKKVQDLENTLKLIPSQRAALVQQKKLNQIELDQAKLNLARTRIVLPFDARISEVSVEIAQYAQVGSVLVTADGIETAEVVAQVPLGQFSALAR
;
A
#
# COMPACT_ATOMS: atom_id res chain seq x y z
N MET A 1 -84.99 -71.94 95.74
CA MET A 1 -84.52 -70.80 94.93
C MET A 1 -83.24 -70.10 95.39
N TRP A 2 -82.42 -70.69 96.18
CA TRP A 2 -81.28 -70.03 96.80
C TRP A 2 -79.87 -70.44 96.26
N ARG A 3 -79.80 -71.29 95.31
CA ARG A 3 -78.52 -71.75 94.72
C ARG A 3 -77.97 -70.87 93.54
N LYS A 4 -78.72 -69.93 93.03
CA LYS A 4 -78.27 -68.99 91.96
C LYS A 4 -77.62 -67.73 92.49
N LEU A 5 -77.70 -67.44 93.82
CA LEU A 5 -77.16 -66.23 94.44
C LEU A 5 -75.64 -66.34 94.76
N LEU A 6 -75.12 -67.55 94.66
CA LEU A 6 -73.71 -67.83 95.04
C LEU A 6 -72.74 -67.56 93.89
N ILE A 7 -73.21 -67.27 92.69
CA ILE A 7 -72.35 -67.00 91.44
C ILE A 7 -72.08 -65.54 91.33
N VAL A 8 -72.78 -64.63 91.94
CA VAL A 8 -72.65 -63.18 91.80
C VAL A 8 -71.37 -62.61 92.41
N PRO A 9 -70.89 -63.08 93.62
CA PRO A 9 -69.68 -62.52 94.25
C PRO A 9 -68.42 -62.74 93.40
N PRO A 10 -68.18 -63.97 92.83
CA PRO A 10 -66.95 -64.15 92.08
C PRO A 10 -66.90 -63.35 90.75
N ILE A 11 -68.12 -63.11 90.16
CA ILE A 11 -68.15 -62.27 88.92
C ILE A 11 -67.83 -60.82 89.26
N LEU A 12 -68.38 -60.28 90.33
CA LEU A 12 -68.08 -58.94 90.79
C LEU A 12 -66.59 -58.78 91.22
N LEU A 13 -66.02 -59.83 91.82
CA LEU A 13 -64.56 -59.82 92.14
C LEU A 13 -63.67 -59.88 90.91
N GLY A 14 -64.09 -60.63 89.86
CA GLY A 14 -63.42 -60.67 88.56
C GLY A 14 -63.46 -59.31 87.83
N VAL A 15 -64.64 -58.66 87.83
CA VAL A 15 -64.77 -57.34 87.25
C VAL A 15 -63.99 -56.28 88.02
N PHE A 16 -63.94 -56.36 89.34
CA PHE A 16 -63.13 -55.48 90.18
C PHE A 16 -61.65 -55.64 89.91
N VAL A 17 -61.19 -56.88 89.80
CA VAL A 17 -59.77 -57.18 89.50
C VAL A 17 -59.40 -56.65 88.13
N ILE A 18 -60.28 -56.86 87.10
CA ILE A 18 -60.07 -56.33 85.78
C ILE A 18 -60.05 -54.77 85.76
N TRP A 19 -61.03 -54.17 86.50
CA TRP A 19 -61.03 -52.69 86.61
C TRP A 19 -59.80 -52.13 87.30
N TRP A 20 -59.34 -52.86 88.38
CA TRP A 20 -58.11 -52.50 89.07
C TRP A 20 -56.86 -52.63 88.19
N PHE A 21 -56.81 -53.68 87.39
CA PHE A 21 -55.63 -53.91 86.50
C PHE A 21 -55.61 -52.96 85.28
N VAL A 22 -56.79 -52.58 84.80
CA VAL A 22 -56.89 -51.62 83.62
C VAL A 22 -56.59 -50.19 84.10
N GLY A 23 -57.00 -49.85 85.41
CA GLY A 23 -56.73 -48.55 86.00
C GLY A 23 -55.23 -48.26 86.25
N GLN A 24 -54.48 -49.31 86.32
CA GLN A 24 -52.97 -49.20 86.60
C GLN A 24 -52.18 -49.15 85.30
N ARG A 25 -52.83 -49.19 84.12
CA ARG A 25 -52.09 -49.02 82.87
C ARG A 25 -51.72 -47.54 82.67
N GLN A 26 -50.52 -47.18 83.03
CA GLN A 26 -49.94 -45.89 82.64
C GLN A 26 -49.93 -45.86 81.09
N PRO A 27 -50.39 -44.77 80.47
CA PRO A 27 -50.22 -44.65 79.03
C PRO A 27 -48.77 -44.69 78.66
N PRO A 28 -48.36 -45.35 77.53
CA PRO A 28 -46.98 -45.36 77.12
C PRO A 28 -46.52 -43.93 77.02
N GLN A 29 -45.49 -43.55 77.71
CA GLN A 29 -44.80 -42.28 77.48
C GLN A 29 -44.22 -42.32 76.08
N THR A 30 -44.85 -41.58 75.20
CA THR A 30 -44.28 -41.31 73.90
C THR A 30 -43.04 -40.47 74.13
N ALA A 31 -41.88 -41.13 74.13
CA ALA A 31 -40.60 -40.40 74.11
C ALA A 31 -40.63 -39.40 72.93
N ALA A 32 -40.53 -38.12 73.29
CA ALA A 32 -40.32 -37.10 72.27
C ALA A 32 -39.13 -37.54 71.39
N PRO A 33 -39.22 -37.40 70.06
CA PRO A 33 -38.12 -37.76 69.20
C PRO A 33 -36.91 -36.97 69.66
N GLN A 34 -35.87 -37.68 70.16
CA GLN A 34 -34.58 -37.08 70.40
C GLN A 34 -34.03 -36.67 69.05
N GLU A 35 -33.97 -35.38 68.77
CA GLU A 35 -33.20 -34.87 67.64
C GLU A 35 -31.78 -35.39 67.79
N GLU A 36 -31.40 -36.30 66.93
CA GLU A 36 -30.04 -36.80 66.82
C GLU A 36 -29.16 -35.65 66.37
N ILE A 37 -28.56 -34.91 67.29
CA ILE A 37 -27.62 -33.84 67.01
C ILE A 37 -26.39 -34.47 66.39
N ARG A 38 -26.31 -34.47 65.08
CA ARG A 38 -25.12 -34.80 64.33
C ARG A 38 -24.16 -33.60 64.34
N ASN A 39 -23.06 -33.76 64.99
CA ASN A 39 -21.97 -32.79 64.89
C ASN A 39 -21.40 -32.83 63.49
N VAL A 40 -21.75 -31.85 62.64
CA VAL A 40 -21.16 -31.67 61.33
C VAL A 40 -20.09 -30.59 61.42
N ARG A 41 -18.91 -30.87 60.88
CA ARG A 41 -17.91 -29.84 60.66
C ARG A 41 -18.38 -28.96 59.54
N VAL A 42 -18.63 -27.70 59.79
CA VAL A 42 -18.93 -26.69 58.79
C VAL A 42 -17.70 -25.82 58.52
N ILE A 43 -17.40 -25.57 57.29
CA ILE A 43 -16.39 -24.61 56.84
C ILE A 43 -17.14 -23.36 56.42
N GLN A 44 -16.75 -22.25 56.99
CA GLN A 44 -17.31 -20.96 56.58
C GLN A 44 -16.78 -20.63 55.17
N ALA A 45 -17.65 -20.67 54.12
CA ALA A 45 -17.29 -20.29 52.78
C ALA A 45 -17.11 -18.78 52.72
N GLN A 46 -15.91 -18.33 52.47
CA GLN A 46 -15.66 -16.93 52.16
C GLN A 46 -16.10 -16.65 50.72
N ARG A 47 -16.79 -15.54 50.54
CA ARG A 47 -17.08 -15.04 49.18
C ARG A 47 -15.77 -14.61 48.52
N THR A 48 -15.34 -15.36 47.53
CA THR A 48 -14.17 -15.06 46.69
C THR A 48 -14.66 -14.87 45.27
N ASP A 49 -14.23 -13.77 44.63
CA ASP A 49 -14.50 -13.57 43.22
C ASP A 49 -13.68 -14.58 42.40
N LEU A 50 -14.35 -15.51 41.81
CA LEU A 50 -13.78 -16.54 40.95
C LEU A 50 -13.69 -16.00 39.54
N VAL A 51 -12.46 -15.62 39.09
CA VAL A 51 -12.19 -15.28 37.72
C VAL A 51 -11.99 -16.58 36.93
N PRO A 52 -12.90 -16.96 36.04
CA PRO A 52 -12.71 -18.16 35.24
C PRO A 52 -11.53 -17.96 34.28
N MET A 53 -10.53 -18.84 34.37
CA MET A 53 -9.38 -18.86 33.45
C MET A 53 -9.58 -19.95 32.42
N VAL A 54 -9.36 -19.59 31.15
CA VAL A 54 -9.40 -20.52 30.03
C VAL A 54 -7.99 -20.63 29.47
N SER A 55 -7.49 -21.84 29.33
CA SER A 55 -6.18 -22.10 28.74
C SER A 55 -6.32 -22.48 27.27
N GLY A 56 -5.61 -21.78 26.41
CA GLY A 56 -5.52 -22.09 24.99
C GLY A 56 -4.06 -22.31 24.59
N PHE A 57 -3.86 -23.14 23.57
CA PHE A 57 -2.56 -23.32 22.95
C PHE A 57 -2.54 -22.55 21.61
N GLY A 58 -1.44 -21.86 21.34
CA GLY A 58 -1.34 -21.05 20.12
C GLY A 58 0.08 -20.93 19.62
N THR A 59 0.22 -20.54 18.37
CA THR A 59 1.49 -20.21 17.76
C THR A 59 1.65 -18.69 17.72
N VAL A 60 2.80 -18.21 18.18
CA VAL A 60 3.18 -16.79 18.05
C VAL A 60 3.73 -16.58 16.66
N GLN A 61 3.15 -15.63 15.94
CA GLN A 61 3.58 -15.24 14.59
C GLN A 61 3.87 -13.74 14.54
N PRO A 62 4.79 -13.29 13.69
CA PRO A 62 5.00 -11.86 13.50
C PRO A 62 3.75 -11.25 12.87
N ALA A 63 3.31 -10.09 13.36
CA ALA A 63 2.17 -9.37 12.80
C ALA A 63 2.46 -8.80 11.40
N LYS A 64 3.76 -8.60 11.07
CA LYS A 64 4.22 -8.09 9.77
C LYS A 64 5.36 -8.95 9.28
N THR A 65 5.22 -9.50 8.08
CA THR A 65 6.29 -10.17 7.34
C THR A 65 6.53 -9.44 6.04
N TRP A 66 7.78 -9.14 5.73
CA TRP A 66 8.18 -8.49 4.48
C TRP A 66 9.12 -9.40 3.71
N GLN A 67 8.91 -9.46 2.41
CA GLN A 67 9.76 -10.18 1.48
C GLN A 67 10.48 -9.20 0.55
N ALA A 68 11.78 -9.26 0.55
CA ALA A 68 12.63 -8.51 -0.38
C ALA A 68 12.56 -9.13 -1.77
N VAL A 69 11.56 -8.71 -2.55
CA VAL A 69 11.39 -9.15 -3.94
C VAL A 69 12.23 -8.28 -4.87
N VAL A 70 13.02 -8.90 -5.73
CA VAL A 70 13.85 -8.22 -6.73
C VAL A 70 12.96 -7.50 -7.74
N GLN A 71 13.14 -6.19 -7.88
CA GLN A 71 12.47 -5.35 -8.86
C GLN A 71 13.36 -4.92 -10.02
N ALA A 72 14.69 -5.01 -9.84
CA ALA A 72 15.70 -4.70 -10.84
C ALA A 72 16.67 -5.90 -10.92
N ALA A 73 16.82 -6.51 -12.09
CA ALA A 73 17.69 -7.67 -12.26
C ALA A 73 19.17 -7.26 -12.32
N GLY A 74 20.06 -8.14 -11.88
CA GLY A 74 21.51 -7.93 -11.98
C GLY A 74 22.30 -8.75 -10.99
N GLU A 75 23.61 -8.60 -11.02
CA GLU A 75 24.52 -9.25 -10.08
C GLU A 75 24.47 -8.56 -8.71
N VAL A 76 24.45 -9.34 -7.64
CA VAL A 76 24.52 -8.83 -6.26
C VAL A 76 25.94 -8.36 -5.96
N GLU A 77 26.13 -7.04 -5.93
CA GLU A 77 27.43 -6.42 -5.67
C GLU A 77 27.72 -6.28 -4.17
N TYR A 78 26.67 -6.07 -3.37
CA TYR A 78 26.81 -5.88 -1.93
C TYR A 78 25.73 -6.63 -1.16
N LYS A 79 26.17 -7.31 -0.08
CA LYS A 79 25.34 -7.93 0.94
C LYS A 79 25.81 -7.43 2.30
N HIS A 80 24.90 -6.93 3.12
CA HIS A 80 25.24 -6.40 4.43
C HIS A 80 25.92 -7.46 5.29
N PRO A 81 27.07 -7.19 5.96
CA PRO A 81 27.83 -8.22 6.70
C PRO A 81 27.04 -8.92 7.81
N ARG A 82 26.08 -8.23 8.42
CA ARG A 82 25.20 -8.82 9.45
C ARG A 82 23.91 -9.42 8.88
N LEU A 83 23.75 -9.52 7.57
CA LEU A 83 22.57 -10.13 6.94
C LEU A 83 22.68 -11.65 7.05
N MET A 84 22.21 -12.18 8.17
CA MET A 84 22.11 -13.61 8.45
C MET A 84 20.80 -13.92 9.16
N ARG A 85 20.37 -15.16 9.08
CA ARG A 85 19.17 -15.64 9.75
C ARG A 85 19.24 -15.36 11.26
N GLY A 86 18.18 -14.78 11.82
CA GLY A 86 18.05 -14.43 13.24
C GLY A 86 18.62 -13.04 13.59
N ALA A 87 19.32 -12.36 12.69
CA ALA A 87 19.84 -11.01 12.94
C ALA A 87 18.68 -10.00 13.06
N ILE A 88 18.81 -9.06 13.98
CA ILE A 88 17.89 -7.93 14.14
C ILE A 88 18.57 -6.71 13.51
N MET A 89 17.84 -6.02 12.63
CA MET A 89 18.34 -4.87 11.89
C MET A 89 17.30 -3.74 11.88
N PRO A 90 17.74 -2.47 12.02
CA PRO A 90 16.82 -1.33 12.04
C PRO A 90 16.29 -0.99 10.64
N ALA A 91 15.15 -0.31 10.62
CA ALA A 91 14.59 0.30 9.42
C ALA A 91 15.60 1.20 8.71
N GLY A 92 15.49 1.32 7.39
CA GLY A 92 16.41 2.14 6.59
C GLY A 92 17.78 1.51 6.32
N THR A 93 18.08 0.32 6.87
CA THR A 93 19.35 -0.37 6.59
C THR A 93 19.35 -0.95 5.18
N GLU A 94 20.36 -0.59 4.38
CA GLU A 94 20.61 -1.22 3.09
C GLU A 94 21.14 -2.64 3.31
N ILE A 95 20.36 -3.64 2.92
CA ILE A 95 20.70 -5.05 3.13
C ILE A 95 21.36 -5.71 1.94
N ILE A 96 20.95 -5.32 0.72
CA ILE A 96 21.49 -5.83 -0.54
C ILE A 96 21.55 -4.68 -1.54
N ARG A 97 22.59 -4.69 -2.38
CA ARG A 97 22.72 -3.83 -3.57
C ARG A 97 23.00 -4.69 -4.78
N ILE A 98 22.17 -4.51 -5.79
CA ILE A 98 22.37 -5.06 -7.13
C ILE A 98 23.25 -4.09 -7.90
N SER A 99 24.13 -4.59 -8.78
CA SER A 99 25.05 -3.75 -9.55
C SER A 99 24.31 -2.61 -10.26
N PRO A 100 24.68 -1.34 -9.98
CA PRO A 100 23.99 -0.18 -10.53
C PRO A 100 24.46 0.19 -11.95
N ARG A 101 25.55 -0.40 -12.45
CA ARG A 101 26.27 0.04 -13.64
C ARG A 101 25.41 0.16 -14.89
N ASP A 102 24.60 -0.85 -15.19
CA ASP A 102 23.74 -0.85 -16.37
C ASP A 102 22.64 0.22 -16.27
N TYR A 103 22.15 0.45 -15.05
CA TYR A 103 21.14 1.46 -14.75
C TYR A 103 21.71 2.88 -14.82
N GLU A 104 22.96 3.09 -14.37
CA GLU A 104 23.67 4.36 -14.50
C GLU A 104 23.97 4.69 -15.97
N LEU A 105 24.33 3.70 -16.79
CA LEU A 105 24.49 3.86 -18.23
C LEU A 105 23.16 4.23 -18.91
N ALA A 106 22.05 3.63 -18.51
CA ALA A 106 20.73 3.98 -19.03
C ALA A 106 20.33 5.42 -18.67
N ILE A 107 20.68 5.89 -17.48
CA ILE A 107 20.48 7.30 -17.08
C ILE A 107 21.31 8.22 -17.97
N ALA A 108 22.62 7.94 -18.14
CA ALA A 108 23.50 8.75 -18.96
C ALA A 108 23.02 8.82 -20.43
N GLN A 109 22.52 7.71 -20.95
CA GLN A 109 21.93 7.65 -22.30
C GLN A 109 20.67 8.53 -22.42
N ALA A 110 19.77 8.47 -21.43
CA ALA A 110 18.55 9.29 -21.42
C ALA A 110 18.89 10.80 -21.28
N GLU A 111 19.87 11.15 -20.47
CA GLU A 111 20.36 12.53 -20.31
C GLU A 111 20.99 13.05 -21.61
N ALA A 112 21.76 12.22 -22.31
CA ALA A 112 22.31 12.57 -23.61
C ALA A 112 21.21 12.79 -24.67
N ASN A 113 20.15 12.01 -24.65
CA ASN A 113 18.99 12.18 -25.54
C ASN A 113 18.23 13.50 -25.26
N ILE A 114 18.08 13.87 -23.99
CA ILE A 114 17.50 15.18 -23.58
C ILE A 114 18.38 16.32 -24.08
N SER A 115 19.69 16.25 -23.87
CA SER A 115 20.63 17.25 -24.31
C SER A 115 20.60 17.44 -25.83
N ARG A 116 20.49 16.35 -26.59
CA ARG A 116 20.30 16.40 -28.07
C ARG A 116 19.02 17.11 -28.44
N ALA A 117 17.91 16.79 -27.80
CA ALA A 117 16.63 17.47 -28.06
C ALA A 117 16.70 18.97 -27.75
N ASP A 118 17.38 19.35 -26.66
CA ASP A 118 17.59 20.75 -26.31
C ASP A 118 18.44 21.51 -27.35
N ALA A 119 19.51 20.88 -27.84
CA ALA A 119 20.32 21.46 -28.91
C ALA A 119 19.49 21.69 -30.18
N GLN A 120 18.63 20.73 -30.56
CA GLN A 120 17.74 20.86 -31.71
C GLN A 120 16.68 21.95 -31.52
N ILE A 121 16.10 22.08 -30.32
CA ILE A 121 15.16 23.17 -29.99
C ILE A 121 15.86 24.52 -30.17
N THR A 122 17.07 24.66 -29.64
CA THR A 122 17.88 25.88 -29.77
C THR A 122 18.21 26.21 -31.23
N GLU A 123 18.49 25.21 -32.05
CA GLU A 123 18.71 25.37 -33.49
C GLU A 123 17.46 25.92 -34.17
N PHE A 124 16.27 25.41 -33.85
CA PHE A 124 15.02 25.95 -34.38
C PHE A 124 14.73 27.37 -33.89
N ASP A 125 15.01 27.69 -32.62
CA ASP A 125 14.84 29.05 -32.10
C ASP A 125 15.75 30.04 -32.85
N LEU A 126 17.00 29.69 -33.15
CA LEU A 126 17.92 30.50 -33.95
C LEU A 126 17.47 30.60 -35.42
N THR A 127 16.95 29.51 -35.99
CA THR A 127 16.41 29.49 -37.34
C THR A 127 15.20 30.41 -37.49
N GLU A 128 14.31 30.41 -36.48
CA GLU A 128 13.17 31.33 -36.41
C GLU A 128 13.62 32.80 -36.37
N GLU A 129 14.59 33.13 -35.51
CA GLU A 129 15.14 34.48 -35.40
C GLU A 129 15.76 34.96 -36.71
N ASN A 130 16.60 34.14 -37.35
CA ASN A 130 17.24 34.46 -38.62
C ASN A 130 16.20 34.62 -39.77
N THR A 131 15.22 33.71 -39.82
CA THR A 131 14.17 33.80 -40.84
C THR A 131 13.30 35.05 -40.65
N ARG A 132 13.01 35.43 -39.40
CA ARG A 132 12.28 36.66 -39.06
C ARG A 132 13.04 37.90 -39.45
N ALA A 133 14.38 37.93 -39.21
CA ALA A 133 15.24 39.02 -39.68
C ALA A 133 15.29 39.12 -41.19
N SER A 134 15.45 37.99 -41.91
CA SER A 134 15.38 37.94 -43.37
C SER A 134 14.03 38.43 -43.95
N LEU A 135 12.92 37.98 -43.32
CA LEU A 135 11.58 38.42 -43.74
C LEU A 135 11.41 39.94 -43.61
N LYS A 136 11.98 40.55 -42.54
CA LYS A 136 11.92 42.01 -42.38
C LYS A 136 12.60 42.73 -43.56
N ILE A 137 13.80 42.28 -43.94
CA ILE A 137 14.56 42.87 -45.07
C ILE A 137 13.79 42.68 -46.39
N GLU A 138 13.27 41.46 -46.64
CA GLU A 138 12.53 41.18 -47.87
C GLU A 138 11.20 41.96 -47.99
N ARG A 139 10.52 42.23 -46.87
CA ARG A 139 9.33 43.08 -46.81
C ARG A 139 9.66 44.56 -47.13
N GLU A 140 10.80 45.06 -46.61
CA GLU A 140 11.27 46.40 -46.95
C GLU A 140 11.58 46.48 -48.47
N GLY A 141 12.24 45.43 -49.04
CA GLY A 141 12.48 45.30 -50.47
C GLY A 141 11.18 45.25 -51.30
N LEU A 142 10.17 44.51 -50.85
CA LEU A 142 8.86 44.44 -51.51
C LEU A 142 8.18 45.82 -51.50
N THR A 143 8.24 46.54 -50.36
CA THR A 143 7.67 47.89 -50.30
C THR A 143 8.30 48.85 -51.31
N ILE A 144 9.62 48.73 -51.52
CA ILE A 144 10.35 49.53 -52.55
C ILE A 144 9.87 49.11 -53.95
N SER A 145 9.84 47.84 -54.26
CA SER A 145 9.38 47.33 -55.61
C SER A 145 7.94 47.72 -55.88
N GLU A 146 7.02 47.68 -54.94
CA GLU A 146 5.63 48.10 -55.09
C GLU A 146 5.51 49.57 -55.35
N ARG A 147 6.35 50.42 -54.73
CA ARG A 147 6.41 51.88 -55.06
C ARG A 147 6.94 52.12 -56.50
N GLU A 148 7.98 51.39 -56.89
CA GLU A 148 8.54 51.48 -58.24
C GLU A 148 7.49 51.03 -59.29
N LEU A 149 6.80 49.95 -59.01
CA LEU A 149 5.70 49.46 -59.92
C LEU A 149 4.60 50.55 -60.08
N ALA A 150 4.12 51.11 -58.96
CA ALA A 150 3.11 52.14 -58.96
C ALA A 150 3.59 53.38 -59.75
N ARG A 151 4.84 53.78 -59.59
CA ARG A 151 5.44 54.90 -60.37
C ARG A 151 5.50 54.57 -61.85
N LYS A 152 5.89 53.33 -62.27
CA LYS A 152 5.93 52.87 -63.63
C LYS A 152 4.54 52.81 -64.26
N GLU A 153 3.53 52.38 -63.56
CA GLU A 153 2.11 52.40 -64.01
C GLU A 153 1.64 53.82 -64.33
N GLU A 154 2.02 54.81 -63.53
CA GLU A 154 1.66 56.19 -63.76
C GLU A 154 2.36 56.80 -65.01
N LEU A 155 3.65 56.44 -65.21
CA LEU A 155 4.42 56.87 -66.39
C LEU A 155 3.85 56.23 -67.71
N VAL A 156 3.41 54.98 -67.68
CA VAL A 156 2.76 54.34 -68.84
C VAL A 156 1.42 55.02 -69.13
N ARG A 157 0.63 55.32 -68.06
CA ARG A 157 -0.63 56.06 -68.22
C ARG A 157 -0.44 57.44 -68.88
N GLY A 158 0.67 58.12 -68.52
CA GLY A 158 1.07 59.42 -69.06
C GLY A 158 1.77 59.31 -70.44
N GLY A 159 1.98 58.12 -71.00
CA GLY A 159 2.67 57.92 -72.27
C GLY A 159 4.20 58.07 -72.21
N ALA A 160 4.80 58.20 -71.06
CA ALA A 160 6.23 58.48 -70.85
C ALA A 160 7.14 57.21 -70.81
N THR A 161 6.56 56.00 -70.81
CA THR A 161 7.34 54.75 -70.87
C THR A 161 6.53 53.62 -71.58
N SER A 162 7.20 52.52 -71.97
CA SER A 162 6.55 51.42 -72.73
C SER A 162 5.89 50.41 -71.76
N ARG A 163 4.88 49.68 -72.29
CA ARG A 163 4.23 48.56 -71.54
C ARG A 163 5.23 47.46 -71.23
N THR A 164 6.23 47.21 -72.07
CA THR A 164 7.26 46.18 -71.80
C THR A 164 8.03 46.45 -70.52
N VAL A 165 8.33 47.70 -70.16
CA VAL A 165 9.00 48.12 -68.94
C VAL A 165 8.10 47.89 -67.74
N LEU A 166 6.78 48.16 -67.88
CA LEU A 166 5.82 47.87 -66.80
C LEU A 166 5.68 46.36 -66.54
N ASP A 167 5.60 45.56 -67.63
CA ASP A 167 5.50 44.10 -67.50
C ASP A 167 6.72 43.50 -66.83
N GLN A 168 7.91 44.06 -67.13
CA GLN A 168 9.14 43.63 -66.41
C GLN A 168 9.08 43.96 -64.93
N GLU A 169 8.75 45.20 -64.53
CA GLU A 169 8.62 45.63 -63.15
C GLU A 169 7.55 44.80 -62.41
N THR A 170 6.45 44.45 -63.07
CA THR A 170 5.41 43.56 -62.49
C THR A 170 5.99 42.19 -62.19
N ARG A 171 6.77 41.58 -63.14
CA ARG A 171 7.43 40.31 -62.91
C ARG A 171 8.40 40.36 -61.68
N ASP A 172 9.19 41.43 -61.59
CA ASP A 172 10.17 41.62 -60.54
C ASP A 172 9.50 41.80 -59.13
N THR A 173 8.40 42.59 -59.12
CA THR A 173 7.58 42.75 -57.88
C THR A 173 6.91 41.44 -57.47
N LEU A 174 6.38 40.65 -58.43
CA LEU A 174 5.81 39.33 -58.18
C LEU A 174 6.88 38.34 -57.64
N ALA A 175 8.10 38.38 -58.19
CA ALA A 175 9.22 37.59 -57.68
C ALA A 175 9.59 37.95 -56.24
N GLN A 176 9.60 39.25 -55.93
CA GLN A 176 9.89 39.75 -54.57
C GLN A 176 8.76 39.36 -53.58
N ARG A 177 7.49 39.47 -53.99
CA ARG A 177 6.34 39.05 -53.21
C ARG A 177 6.40 37.54 -52.90
N LYS A 178 6.80 36.74 -53.91
CA LYS A 178 6.99 35.31 -53.71
C LYS A 178 8.04 35.00 -52.62
N LYS A 179 9.18 35.70 -52.60
CA LYS A 179 10.20 35.53 -51.57
C LYS A 179 9.65 35.82 -50.17
N VAL A 180 8.92 36.92 -49.99
CA VAL A 180 8.24 37.27 -48.74
C VAL A 180 7.30 36.16 -48.33
N GLN A 181 6.45 35.67 -49.25
CA GLN A 181 5.49 34.59 -48.94
C GLN A 181 6.18 33.28 -48.56
N ASP A 182 7.30 32.91 -49.20
CA ASP A 182 8.07 31.70 -48.91
C ASP A 182 8.65 31.76 -47.47
N LEU A 183 9.18 32.94 -47.07
CA LEU A 183 9.68 33.16 -45.72
C LEU A 183 8.55 33.14 -44.66
N GLU A 184 7.41 33.76 -44.98
CA GLU A 184 6.23 33.68 -44.08
C GLU A 184 5.71 32.26 -43.92
N ASN A 185 5.68 31.46 -44.96
CA ASN A 185 5.31 30.07 -44.90
C ASN A 185 6.30 29.25 -44.04
N THR A 186 7.61 29.52 -44.21
CA THR A 186 8.64 28.90 -43.38
C THR A 186 8.45 29.22 -41.90
N LEU A 187 8.23 30.52 -41.56
CA LEU A 187 7.96 30.94 -40.16
C LEU A 187 6.69 30.28 -39.59
N LYS A 188 5.66 30.01 -40.37
CA LYS A 188 4.46 29.32 -39.90
C LYS A 188 4.69 27.85 -39.59
N LEU A 189 5.71 27.19 -40.20
CA LEU A 189 6.03 25.78 -39.96
C LEU A 189 6.91 25.58 -38.72
N ILE A 190 7.82 26.52 -38.43
CA ILE A 190 8.79 26.41 -37.33
C ILE A 190 8.13 26.10 -35.97
N PRO A 191 7.03 26.77 -35.54
CA PRO A 191 6.39 26.48 -34.26
C PRO A 191 5.91 25.02 -34.12
N SER A 192 5.38 24.45 -35.22
CA SER A 192 4.92 23.06 -35.25
C SER A 192 6.09 22.07 -35.10
N GLN A 193 7.21 22.33 -35.82
CA GLN A 193 8.41 21.52 -35.74
C GLN A 193 9.06 21.60 -34.34
N ARG A 194 9.14 22.80 -33.77
CA ARG A 194 9.59 23.03 -32.41
C ARG A 194 8.72 22.33 -31.38
N ALA A 195 7.39 22.40 -31.54
CA ALA A 195 6.46 21.70 -30.64
C ALA A 195 6.66 20.19 -30.68
N ALA A 196 6.94 19.58 -31.83
CA ALA A 196 7.25 18.17 -31.93
C ALA A 196 8.52 17.80 -31.16
N LEU A 197 9.58 18.62 -31.23
CA LEU A 197 10.81 18.41 -30.46
C LEU A 197 10.60 18.58 -28.95
N VAL A 198 9.77 19.54 -28.54
CA VAL A 198 9.40 19.69 -27.12
C VAL A 198 8.68 18.45 -26.61
N GLN A 199 7.80 17.85 -27.39
CA GLN A 199 7.17 16.56 -27.02
C GLN A 199 8.18 15.43 -27.00
N GLN A 200 9.14 15.37 -27.94
CA GLN A 200 10.22 14.38 -27.91
C GLN A 200 11.09 14.53 -26.67
N LYS A 201 11.46 15.75 -26.29
CA LYS A 201 12.18 16.02 -25.03
C LYS A 201 11.41 15.51 -23.82
N LYS A 202 10.09 15.71 -23.78
CA LYS A 202 9.23 15.21 -22.70
C LYS A 202 9.23 13.70 -22.61
N LEU A 203 9.21 12.99 -23.75
CA LEU A 203 9.35 11.52 -23.77
C LEU A 203 10.70 11.08 -23.22
N ASN A 204 11.80 11.71 -23.66
CA ASN A 204 13.14 11.41 -23.15
C ASN A 204 13.25 11.68 -21.62
N GLN A 205 12.52 12.69 -21.11
CA GLN A 205 12.46 12.96 -19.67
C GLN A 205 11.76 11.83 -18.91
N ILE A 206 10.67 11.27 -19.46
CA ILE A 206 9.98 10.11 -18.88
C ILE A 206 10.90 8.88 -18.86
N GLU A 207 11.69 8.68 -19.93
CA GLU A 207 12.68 7.61 -20.00
C GLU A 207 13.76 7.78 -18.91
N LEU A 208 14.24 9.02 -18.68
CA LEU A 208 15.17 9.33 -17.61
C LEU A 208 14.58 9.02 -16.23
N ASP A 209 13.35 9.42 -15.98
CA ASP A 209 12.68 9.17 -14.70
C ASP A 209 12.49 7.66 -14.48
N GLN A 210 12.15 6.91 -15.53
CA GLN A 210 12.08 5.43 -15.46
C GLN A 210 13.44 4.80 -15.17
N ALA A 211 14.52 5.28 -15.80
CA ALA A 211 15.88 4.79 -15.55
C ALA A 211 16.32 5.07 -14.09
N LYS A 212 16.01 6.28 -13.57
CA LYS A 212 16.26 6.64 -12.16
C LYS A 212 15.49 5.76 -11.19
N LEU A 213 14.22 5.47 -11.48
CA LEU A 213 13.40 4.57 -10.67
C LEU A 213 14.00 3.15 -10.65
N ASN A 214 14.46 2.65 -11.79
CA ASN A 214 15.09 1.33 -11.88
C ASN A 214 16.42 1.30 -11.10
N LEU A 215 17.21 2.37 -11.15
CA LEU A 215 18.41 2.51 -10.32
C LEU A 215 18.06 2.50 -8.82
N ALA A 216 17.03 3.22 -8.40
CA ALA A 216 16.59 3.20 -7.00
C ALA A 216 16.19 1.79 -6.53
N ARG A 217 15.61 0.97 -7.42
CA ARG A 217 15.21 -0.41 -7.15
C ARG A 217 16.39 -1.38 -7.02
N THR A 218 17.60 -0.99 -7.41
CA THR A 218 18.81 -1.81 -7.18
C THR A 218 19.21 -1.88 -5.72
N ARG A 219 18.79 -0.90 -4.91
CA ARG A 219 19.05 -0.84 -3.47
C ARG A 219 17.87 -1.40 -2.70
N ILE A 220 18.09 -2.49 -1.98
CA ILE A 220 17.08 -3.14 -1.16
C ILE A 220 17.31 -2.73 0.30
N VAL A 221 16.33 -2.03 0.85
CA VAL A 221 16.37 -1.41 2.19
C VAL A 221 15.24 -1.97 3.04
N LEU A 222 15.49 -2.23 4.32
CA LEU A 222 14.47 -2.67 5.28
C LEU A 222 13.45 -1.56 5.53
N PRO A 223 12.14 -1.82 5.37
CA PRO A 223 11.10 -0.80 5.56
C PRO A 223 10.74 -0.55 7.03
N PHE A 224 11.05 -1.48 7.94
CA PHE A 224 10.80 -1.40 9.38
C PHE A 224 11.85 -2.21 10.15
N ASP A 225 11.90 -2.04 11.47
CA ASP A 225 12.78 -2.82 12.34
C ASP A 225 12.38 -4.29 12.29
N ALA A 226 13.29 -5.15 11.84
CA ALA A 226 12.96 -6.52 11.54
C ALA A 226 14.02 -7.51 12.03
N ARG A 227 13.56 -8.74 12.28
CA ARG A 227 14.40 -9.92 12.41
C ARG A 227 14.43 -10.66 11.08
N ILE A 228 15.61 -11.00 10.60
CA ILE A 228 15.80 -11.76 9.36
C ILE A 228 15.40 -13.23 9.59
N SER A 229 14.38 -13.70 8.87
CA SER A 229 13.88 -15.07 8.93
C SER A 229 14.64 -15.99 7.97
N GLU A 230 14.87 -15.48 6.75
CA GLU A 230 15.54 -16.25 5.68
C GLU A 230 16.38 -15.34 4.79
N VAL A 231 17.51 -15.87 4.31
CA VAL A 231 18.38 -15.23 3.34
C VAL A 231 18.69 -16.24 2.24
N SER A 232 18.28 -15.94 1.02
CA SER A 232 18.39 -16.82 -0.16
C SER A 232 19.28 -16.23 -1.25
N VAL A 233 20.31 -15.46 -0.86
CA VAL A 233 21.20 -14.77 -1.80
C VAL A 233 22.62 -14.70 -1.31
N GLU A 234 23.59 -14.82 -2.26
CA GLU A 234 25.01 -14.61 -2.02
C GLU A 234 25.59 -13.52 -2.93
N ILE A 235 26.74 -12.97 -2.52
CA ILE A 235 27.48 -11.98 -3.32
C ILE A 235 27.89 -12.62 -4.65
N ALA A 236 27.91 -11.84 -5.73
CA ALA A 236 28.19 -12.25 -7.10
C ALA A 236 27.13 -13.20 -7.72
N GLN A 237 26.03 -13.45 -7.04
CA GLN A 237 24.90 -14.18 -7.59
C GLN A 237 24.04 -13.26 -8.45
N TYR A 238 23.53 -13.78 -9.58
CA TYR A 238 22.60 -13.03 -10.42
C TYR A 238 21.17 -13.12 -9.86
N ALA A 239 20.59 -11.97 -9.52
CA ALA A 239 19.22 -11.84 -9.02
C ALA A 239 18.25 -11.54 -10.17
N GLN A 240 17.22 -12.38 -10.33
CA GLN A 240 16.18 -12.20 -11.34
C GLN A 240 14.98 -11.44 -10.77
N VAL A 241 14.32 -10.64 -11.61
CA VAL A 241 13.07 -9.95 -11.20
C VAL A 241 12.04 -10.97 -10.74
N GLY A 242 11.40 -10.68 -9.59
CA GLY A 242 10.40 -11.55 -8.97
C GLY A 242 10.96 -12.56 -7.96
N SER A 243 12.28 -12.79 -7.90
CA SER A 243 12.86 -13.65 -6.87
C SER A 243 12.85 -13.00 -5.49
N VAL A 244 12.60 -13.81 -4.45
CA VAL A 244 12.69 -13.39 -3.05
C VAL A 244 14.11 -13.63 -2.56
N LEU A 245 14.80 -12.58 -2.14
CA LEU A 245 16.18 -12.66 -1.63
C LEU A 245 16.24 -12.76 -0.11
N VAL A 246 15.34 -12.09 0.60
CA VAL A 246 15.30 -12.05 2.05
C VAL A 246 13.85 -12.04 2.52
N THR A 247 13.58 -12.79 3.58
CA THR A 247 12.33 -12.68 4.35
C THR A 247 12.65 -12.09 5.72
N ALA A 248 11.91 -11.06 6.12
CA ALA A 248 12.14 -10.36 7.38
C ALA A 248 10.80 -10.17 8.12
N ASP A 249 10.83 -10.45 9.42
CA ASP A 249 9.68 -10.38 10.32
C ASP A 249 9.79 -9.15 11.22
N GLY A 250 8.70 -8.39 11.31
CA GLY A 250 8.62 -7.24 12.21
C GLY A 250 8.76 -7.68 13.68
N ILE A 251 9.48 -6.87 14.46
CA ILE A 251 9.74 -7.17 15.88
C ILE A 251 8.87 -6.37 16.85
N GLU A 252 8.11 -5.40 16.34
CA GLU A 252 7.33 -4.49 17.17
C GLU A 252 6.07 -5.13 17.74
N THR A 253 5.40 -5.95 16.94
CA THR A 253 4.13 -6.60 17.30
C THR A 253 4.13 -8.05 16.86
N ALA A 254 3.55 -8.91 17.72
CA ALA A 254 3.33 -10.31 17.42
C ALA A 254 1.84 -10.65 17.56
N GLU A 255 1.35 -11.55 16.74
CA GLU A 255 0.01 -12.11 16.81
C GLU A 255 0.07 -13.52 17.37
N VAL A 256 -0.90 -13.86 18.21
CA VAL A 256 -1.06 -15.19 18.77
C VAL A 256 -2.36 -15.79 18.26
N VAL A 257 -2.25 -16.80 17.41
CA VAL A 257 -3.41 -17.58 16.97
C VAL A 257 -3.59 -18.72 17.98
N ALA A 258 -4.50 -18.53 18.96
CA ALA A 258 -4.76 -19.50 20.01
C ALA A 258 -6.03 -20.31 19.72
N GLN A 259 -5.96 -21.63 19.87
CA GLN A 259 -7.09 -22.55 19.83
C GLN A 259 -7.54 -22.84 21.26
N VAL A 260 -8.81 -22.58 21.53
CA VAL A 260 -9.43 -22.84 22.83
C VAL A 260 -10.45 -23.98 22.67
N PRO A 261 -10.37 -25.04 23.50
CA PRO A 261 -11.35 -26.14 23.43
C PRO A 261 -12.76 -25.64 23.78
N LEU A 262 -13.74 -25.95 22.93
CA LEU A 262 -15.15 -25.54 23.10
C LEU A 262 -15.74 -25.91 24.46
N GLY A 263 -15.30 -27.03 25.07
CA GLY A 263 -15.74 -27.45 26.40
C GLY A 263 -15.39 -26.48 27.54
N GLN A 264 -14.39 -25.63 27.39
CA GLN A 264 -14.01 -24.61 28.38
C GLN A 264 -14.83 -23.32 28.25
N PHE A 265 -15.44 -23.07 27.08
CA PHE A 265 -16.34 -21.92 26.87
C PHE A 265 -17.64 -22.01 27.66
N SER A 266 -18.13 -23.23 27.97
CA SER A 266 -19.34 -23.43 28.77
C SER A 266 -19.20 -22.94 30.23
N ALA A 267 -17.98 -22.79 30.74
CA ALA A 267 -17.68 -22.24 32.05
C ALA A 267 -17.71 -20.70 32.10
N LEU A 268 -17.58 -20.04 30.95
CA LEU A 268 -17.60 -18.57 30.79
C LEU A 268 -19.02 -18.03 30.52
N ALA A 269 -19.92 -18.88 30.04
CA ALA A 269 -21.27 -18.47 29.60
C ALA A 269 -22.35 -18.61 30.72
N ARG A 270 -21.95 -18.91 31.96
CA ARG A 270 -22.78 -18.92 33.16
C ARG A 270 -22.30 -17.83 34.11
#